data_86359fc7181b4d40ff859bff9402fb15
#
_entry.id   86359fc7181b4d40ff859bff9402fb15
#
_cell.length_a   1.000
_cell.length_b   1.000
_cell.length_c   1.000
_cell.angle_alpha   90.00
_cell.angle_beta   90.00
_cell.angle_gamma   90.00
#
_symmetry.space_group_name_H-M   'P 1'
#
loop_
_entity.id
_entity.type
_entity.pdbx_description
1 polymer ?
#
loop_
_entity_poly.entity_id
_entity_poly.type
_entity_poly.pdbx_seq_one_letter_code
_entity_poly.pdbx_strand_id
1 'polypeptide(L)'
;CNFRFFQNNIDEFLSKYPTYFAYLPTRIMNNCILLPIEAESQDTALRIFSTLNDRGKPLSDADIFKAQFYKHFSKLGKKEEFIAQWKKLEELCERIFHPISGTPMDELFTRYMYFVRAKMGIVSSTTEALRKFYEKNSYALLKDTNTLTELIVLAEFWEDVSNQDTERFSNRVLKRFFVLNYAPNGMWTYFVSVYFMQNKDDEGLLDDEKFYTFLQKITGFIWTYAITNPGVNALRT
;
A
#
# COMPACT_ATOMS: atom_id res chain seq x y z
N CYS A 1 20.95 2.87 -6.09
CA CYS A 1 21.13 2.98 -7.54
C CYS A 1 21.46 1.59 -8.09
N ASN A 2 20.76 1.15 -9.14
CA ASN A 2 20.89 -0.20 -9.74
C ASN A 2 22.34 -0.51 -10.14
N PHE A 3 23.12 0.49 -10.59
CA PHE A 3 24.52 0.30 -10.93
C PHE A 3 25.34 -0.25 -9.75
N ARG A 4 25.23 0.34 -8.55
CA ARG A 4 25.94 -0.15 -7.36
C ARG A 4 25.48 -1.54 -6.93
N PHE A 5 24.21 -1.85 -7.10
CA PHE A 5 23.68 -3.18 -6.82
C PHE A 5 24.35 -4.22 -7.73
N PHE A 6 24.38 -4.00 -9.04
CA PHE A 6 25.02 -4.90 -9.98
C PHE A 6 26.54 -4.99 -9.74
N GLN A 7 27.21 -3.87 -9.50
CA GLN A 7 28.64 -3.83 -9.20
C GLN A 7 28.95 -4.71 -7.98
N ASN A 8 28.27 -4.49 -6.86
CA ASN A 8 28.53 -5.26 -5.63
C ASN A 8 28.27 -6.77 -5.82
N ASN A 9 27.19 -7.15 -6.51
CA ASN A 9 26.87 -8.55 -6.76
C ASN A 9 27.89 -9.23 -7.71
N ILE A 10 28.37 -8.51 -8.71
CA ILE A 10 29.42 -9.00 -9.62
C ILE A 10 30.73 -9.15 -8.86
N ASP A 11 31.12 -8.16 -8.04
CA ASP A 11 32.36 -8.22 -7.25
C ASP A 11 32.31 -9.36 -6.22
N GLU A 12 31.17 -9.57 -5.55
CA GLU A 12 30.97 -10.70 -4.63
C GLU A 12 31.05 -12.04 -5.37
N PHE A 13 30.38 -12.17 -6.51
CA PHE A 13 30.42 -13.38 -7.32
C PHE A 13 31.82 -13.70 -7.81
N LEU A 14 32.56 -12.71 -8.32
CA LEU A 14 33.93 -12.88 -8.82
C LEU A 14 34.93 -13.16 -7.68
N SER A 15 34.69 -12.61 -6.50
CA SER A 15 35.49 -12.92 -5.30
C SER A 15 35.31 -14.38 -4.90
N LYS A 16 34.10 -14.91 -5.01
CA LYS A 16 33.80 -16.32 -4.70
C LYS A 16 34.24 -17.28 -5.80
N TYR A 17 34.21 -16.82 -7.06
CA TYR A 17 34.54 -17.65 -8.23
C TYR A 17 35.52 -16.90 -9.18
N PRO A 18 36.80 -16.73 -8.82
CA PRO A 18 37.74 -15.89 -9.58
C PRO A 18 37.96 -16.34 -11.05
N THR A 19 37.81 -17.66 -11.32
CA THR A 19 37.95 -18.20 -12.68
C THR A 19 36.93 -17.66 -13.67
N TYR A 20 35.80 -17.18 -13.22
CA TYR A 20 34.77 -16.58 -14.08
C TYR A 20 35.12 -15.16 -14.57
N PHE A 21 36.13 -14.51 -13.99
CA PHE A 21 36.58 -13.20 -14.43
C PHE A 21 36.87 -13.13 -15.95
N ALA A 22 37.55 -14.15 -16.48
CA ALA A 22 37.89 -14.24 -17.90
C ALA A 22 36.66 -14.47 -18.82
N TYR A 23 35.60 -15.09 -18.31
CA TYR A 23 34.46 -15.53 -19.11
C TYR A 23 33.23 -14.64 -18.95
N LEU A 24 33.07 -13.97 -17.81
CA LEU A 24 31.88 -13.20 -17.49
C LEU A 24 31.61 -12.05 -18.49
N PRO A 25 32.59 -11.21 -18.88
CA PRO A 25 32.40 -10.15 -19.87
C PRO A 25 31.92 -10.71 -21.21
N THR A 26 32.59 -11.78 -21.69
CA THR A 26 32.24 -12.41 -22.98
C THR A 26 30.85 -13.03 -22.94
N ARG A 27 30.46 -13.65 -21.81
CA ARG A 27 29.12 -14.20 -21.63
C ARG A 27 28.05 -13.12 -21.63
N ILE A 28 28.28 -12.02 -20.93
CA ILE A 28 27.34 -10.88 -20.92
C ILE A 28 27.22 -10.28 -22.32
N MET A 29 28.33 -9.98 -22.98
CA MET A 29 28.34 -9.32 -24.28
C MET A 29 27.74 -10.16 -25.42
N ASN A 30 27.95 -11.47 -25.37
CA ASN A 30 27.56 -12.37 -26.47
C ASN A 30 26.24 -13.11 -26.23
N ASN A 31 25.86 -13.33 -24.98
CA ASN A 31 24.71 -14.18 -24.65
C ASN A 31 23.54 -13.39 -24.02
N CYS A 32 23.74 -12.14 -23.59
CA CYS A 32 22.67 -11.29 -23.09
C CYS A 32 22.19 -10.40 -24.23
N ILE A 33 20.95 -10.62 -24.68
CA ILE A 33 20.30 -9.77 -25.66
C ILE A 33 19.55 -8.67 -24.92
N LEU A 34 19.98 -7.41 -25.10
CA LEU A 34 19.29 -6.24 -24.61
C LEU A 34 18.47 -5.63 -25.75
N LEU A 35 17.17 -5.56 -25.57
CA LEU A 35 16.27 -4.89 -26.49
C LEU A 35 16.00 -3.47 -25.97
N PRO A 36 16.58 -2.42 -26.58
CA PRO A 36 16.22 -1.06 -26.23
C PRO A 36 14.79 -0.77 -26.71
N ILE A 37 13.97 -0.22 -25.83
CA ILE A 37 12.61 0.20 -26.16
C ILE A 37 12.53 1.70 -25.93
N GLU A 38 12.39 2.44 -27.01
CA GLU A 38 12.17 3.89 -26.95
C GLU A 38 10.66 4.17 -26.98
N ALA A 39 10.21 5.10 -26.16
CA ALA A 39 8.83 5.51 -26.10
C ALA A 39 8.72 7.02 -26.31
N GLU A 40 7.85 7.43 -27.23
CA GLU A 40 7.61 8.84 -27.57
C GLU A 40 7.04 9.66 -26.40
N SER A 41 6.40 8.99 -25.44
CA SER A 41 5.81 9.61 -24.28
C SER A 41 5.85 8.70 -23.07
N GLN A 42 5.75 9.29 -21.87
CA GLN A 42 5.66 8.55 -20.61
C GLN A 42 4.43 7.61 -20.56
N ASP A 43 3.32 8.01 -21.17
CA ASP A 43 2.12 7.17 -21.25
C ASP A 43 2.36 5.94 -22.13
N THR A 44 3.04 6.12 -23.26
CA THR A 44 3.44 5.02 -24.15
C THR A 44 4.42 4.09 -23.45
N ALA A 45 5.41 4.63 -22.72
CA ALA A 45 6.35 3.84 -21.93
C ALA A 45 5.63 2.98 -20.88
N LEU A 46 4.69 3.56 -20.13
CA LEU A 46 3.90 2.84 -19.13
C LEU A 46 3.02 1.74 -19.74
N ARG A 47 2.43 1.99 -20.89
CA ARG A 47 1.63 0.98 -21.61
C ARG A 47 2.50 -0.18 -22.08
N ILE A 48 3.65 0.11 -22.69
CA ILE A 48 4.61 -0.91 -23.15
C ILE A 48 5.09 -1.73 -21.93
N PHE A 49 5.48 -1.06 -20.85
CA PHE A 49 5.96 -1.71 -19.64
C PHE A 49 4.88 -2.61 -19.01
N SER A 50 3.64 -2.13 -18.92
CA SER A 50 2.50 -2.93 -18.45
C SER A 50 2.27 -4.17 -19.31
N THR A 51 2.27 -4.01 -20.64
CA THR A 51 2.03 -5.12 -21.59
C THR A 51 3.15 -6.16 -21.58
N LEU A 52 4.41 -5.72 -21.42
CA LEU A 52 5.55 -6.63 -21.35
C LEU A 52 5.56 -7.42 -20.03
N ASN A 53 5.14 -6.79 -18.93
CA ASN A 53 5.06 -7.44 -17.62
C ASN A 53 3.86 -8.38 -17.48
N ASP A 54 2.83 -8.29 -18.32
CA ASP A 54 1.72 -9.26 -18.32
C ASP A 54 2.17 -10.70 -18.64
N ARG A 55 3.36 -10.87 -19.20
CA ARG A 55 3.98 -12.19 -19.45
C ARG A 55 4.92 -12.68 -18.34
N GLY A 56 5.14 -11.84 -17.29
CA GLY A 56 5.98 -12.15 -16.14
C GLY A 56 5.22 -11.94 -14.83
N LYS A 57 5.88 -11.35 -13.82
CA LYS A 57 5.20 -10.90 -12.60
C LYS A 57 4.42 -9.62 -12.93
N PRO A 58 3.09 -9.64 -12.90
CA PRO A 58 2.31 -8.45 -13.23
C PRO A 58 2.65 -7.30 -12.26
N LEU A 59 2.56 -6.07 -12.76
CA LEU A 59 2.67 -4.88 -11.92
C LEU A 59 1.61 -4.94 -10.81
N SER A 60 2.02 -4.63 -9.60
CA SER A 60 1.08 -4.41 -8.52
C SER A 60 0.18 -3.20 -8.82
N ASP A 61 -0.96 -3.13 -8.17
CA ASP A 61 -1.83 -1.96 -8.29
C ASP A 61 -1.11 -0.70 -7.80
N ALA A 62 -0.32 -0.84 -6.72
CA ALA A 62 0.50 0.24 -6.18
C ALA A 62 1.55 0.77 -7.16
N ASP A 63 2.17 -0.08 -7.99
CA ASP A 63 3.13 0.36 -9.02
C ASP A 63 2.47 1.27 -10.06
N ILE A 64 1.24 0.91 -10.47
CA ILE A 64 0.45 1.71 -11.40
C ILE A 64 0.06 3.06 -10.75
N PHE A 65 -0.36 3.03 -9.49
CA PHE A 65 -0.72 4.24 -8.75
C PHE A 65 0.50 5.16 -8.55
N LYS A 66 1.66 4.60 -8.23
CA LYS A 66 2.94 5.32 -8.16
C LYS A 66 3.22 6.09 -9.46
N ALA A 67 3.04 5.43 -10.59
CA ALA A 67 3.26 6.06 -11.89
C ALA A 67 2.28 7.22 -12.16
N GLN A 68 1.02 7.12 -11.74
CA GLN A 68 0.03 8.19 -11.87
C GLN A 68 0.35 9.39 -10.97
N PHE A 69 0.69 9.15 -9.71
CA PHE A 69 1.17 10.20 -8.81
C PHE A 69 2.43 10.88 -9.35
N TYR A 70 3.42 10.09 -9.77
CA TYR A 70 4.66 10.63 -10.34
C TYR A 70 4.41 11.56 -11.51
N LYS A 71 3.52 11.16 -12.44
CA LYS A 71 3.12 11.98 -13.57
C LYS A 71 2.46 13.29 -13.13
N HIS A 72 1.61 13.23 -12.11
CA HIS A 72 0.92 14.40 -11.58
C HIS A 72 1.90 15.36 -10.89
N PHE A 73 2.69 14.86 -9.94
CA PHE A 73 3.66 15.67 -9.19
C PHE A 73 4.78 16.24 -10.08
N SER A 74 5.19 15.52 -11.12
CA SER A 74 6.15 16.01 -12.13
C SER A 74 5.62 17.24 -12.87
N LYS A 75 4.33 17.27 -13.20
CA LYS A 75 3.69 18.44 -13.84
C LYS A 75 3.62 19.65 -12.91
N LEU A 76 3.57 19.41 -11.60
CA LEU A 76 3.58 20.45 -10.58
C LEU A 76 4.99 20.92 -10.19
N GLY A 77 6.07 20.36 -10.79
CA GLY A 77 7.44 20.65 -10.41
C GLY A 77 7.88 20.07 -9.07
N LYS A 78 7.11 19.11 -8.49
CA LYS A 78 7.34 18.51 -7.17
C LYS A 78 7.81 17.05 -7.24
N LYS A 79 8.56 16.71 -8.26
CA LYS A 79 9.00 15.34 -8.53
C LYS A 79 9.86 14.75 -7.42
N GLU A 80 10.87 15.48 -6.97
CA GLU A 80 11.81 15.03 -5.95
C GLU A 80 11.14 14.87 -4.59
N GLU A 81 10.24 15.79 -4.24
CA GLU A 81 9.42 15.72 -3.04
C GLU A 81 8.57 14.45 -3.02
N PHE A 82 7.88 14.18 -4.13
CA PHE A 82 7.10 12.96 -4.29
C PHE A 82 7.94 11.70 -4.13
N ILE A 83 9.10 11.61 -4.79
CA ILE A 83 9.97 10.43 -4.73
C ILE A 83 10.40 10.16 -3.28
N ALA A 84 10.76 11.21 -2.53
CA ALA A 84 11.18 11.09 -1.14
C ALA A 84 10.02 10.62 -0.24
N GLN A 85 8.83 11.23 -0.39
CA GLN A 85 7.64 10.86 0.38
C GLN A 85 7.19 9.43 0.06
N TRP A 86 7.15 9.06 -1.21
CA TRP A 86 6.74 7.72 -1.64
C TRP A 86 7.67 6.64 -1.09
N LYS A 87 8.99 6.86 -1.14
CA LYS A 87 9.96 5.91 -0.61
C LYS A 87 9.75 5.67 0.89
N LYS A 88 9.56 6.74 1.66
CA LYS A 88 9.25 6.62 3.10
C LYS A 88 7.96 5.86 3.35
N LEU A 89 6.94 6.12 2.54
CA LEU A 89 5.65 5.44 2.63
C LEU A 89 5.76 3.94 2.30
N GLU A 90 6.53 3.57 1.27
CA GLU A 90 6.83 2.17 0.94
C GLU A 90 7.54 1.47 2.11
N GLU A 91 8.62 2.06 2.63
CA GLU A 91 9.38 1.52 3.78
C GLU A 91 8.50 1.36 5.03
N LEU A 92 7.60 2.32 5.27
CA LEU A 92 6.65 2.26 6.37
C LEU A 92 5.64 1.12 6.18
N CYS A 93 5.01 1.02 5.01
CA CYS A 93 4.06 -0.04 4.70
C CYS A 93 4.69 -1.44 4.79
N GLU A 94 5.93 -1.61 4.33
CA GLU A 94 6.67 -2.88 4.43
C GLU A 94 6.89 -3.32 5.89
N ARG A 95 7.04 -2.36 6.83
CA ARG A 95 7.18 -2.69 8.25
C ARG A 95 5.87 -3.10 8.92
N ILE A 96 4.75 -2.49 8.51
CA ILE A 96 3.49 -2.60 9.27
C ILE A 96 2.44 -3.52 8.63
N PHE A 97 2.48 -3.72 7.32
CA PHE A 97 1.48 -4.53 6.63
C PHE A 97 2.09 -5.82 6.07
N HIS A 98 1.45 -6.94 6.42
CA HIS A 98 1.85 -8.27 5.96
C HIS A 98 0.64 -8.97 5.31
N PRO A 99 0.17 -8.49 4.15
CA PRO A 99 -1.01 -9.06 3.49
C PRO A 99 -0.71 -10.49 3.00
N ILE A 100 -1.73 -11.35 3.01
CA ILE A 100 -1.65 -12.71 2.46
C ILE A 100 -1.48 -12.66 0.94
N SER A 101 -2.05 -11.66 0.28
CA SER A 101 -1.95 -11.44 -1.16
C SER A 101 -1.82 -9.96 -1.49
N GLY A 102 -1.14 -9.63 -2.59
CA GLY A 102 -0.82 -8.26 -2.96
C GLY A 102 0.43 -7.74 -2.26
N THR A 103 0.63 -6.44 -2.32
CA THR A 103 1.76 -5.77 -1.67
C THR A 103 1.31 -5.01 -0.41
N PRO A 104 2.23 -4.68 0.51
CA PRO A 104 1.91 -3.81 1.65
C PRO A 104 1.27 -2.49 1.25
N MET A 105 1.69 -1.91 0.13
CA MET A 105 1.09 -0.71 -0.43
C MET A 105 -0.34 -0.95 -0.93
N ASP A 106 -0.63 -2.08 -1.58
CA ASP A 106 -2.00 -2.41 -2.01
C ASP A 106 -2.95 -2.51 -0.81
N GLU A 107 -2.47 -3.00 0.35
CA GLU A 107 -3.25 -3.03 1.59
C GLU A 107 -3.58 -1.61 2.09
N LEU A 108 -2.62 -0.69 2.07
CA LEU A 108 -2.87 0.72 2.43
C LEU A 108 -3.91 1.34 1.49
N PHE A 109 -3.75 1.16 0.18
CA PHE A 109 -4.70 1.67 -0.81
C PHE A 109 -6.09 1.05 -0.65
N THR A 110 -6.17 -0.21 -0.24
CA THR A 110 -7.46 -0.86 0.06
C THR A 110 -8.14 -0.20 1.25
N ARG A 111 -7.41 0.06 2.34
CA ARG A 111 -7.95 0.78 3.51
C ARG A 111 -8.44 2.17 3.15
N TYR A 112 -7.65 2.89 2.38
CA TYR A 112 -8.03 4.23 1.90
C TYR A 112 -9.22 4.18 0.95
N MET A 113 -9.33 3.18 0.09
CA MET A 113 -10.51 2.96 -0.77
C MET A 113 -11.79 2.85 0.06
N TYR A 114 -11.79 2.10 1.16
CA TYR A 114 -12.96 1.98 2.02
C TYR A 114 -13.34 3.32 2.65
N PHE A 115 -12.38 4.13 3.06
CA PHE A 115 -12.64 5.49 3.52
C PHE A 115 -13.29 6.36 2.44
N VAL A 116 -12.74 6.37 1.22
CA VAL A 116 -13.30 7.15 0.11
C VAL A 116 -14.71 6.67 -0.24
N ARG A 117 -14.96 5.35 -0.26
CA ARG A 117 -16.29 4.77 -0.47
C ARG A 117 -17.29 5.25 0.58
N ALA A 118 -16.90 5.24 1.86
CA ALA A 118 -17.74 5.74 2.95
C ALA A 118 -18.02 7.24 2.80
N LYS A 119 -17.01 8.05 2.46
CA LYS A 119 -17.15 9.49 2.20
C LYS A 119 -18.12 9.79 1.03
N MET A 120 -18.12 8.90 0.01
CA MET A 120 -19.03 9.01 -1.14
C MET A 120 -20.41 8.40 -0.89
N GLY A 121 -20.68 7.82 0.28
CA GLY A 121 -21.96 7.17 0.58
C GLY A 121 -22.21 5.89 -0.23
N ILE A 122 -21.17 5.19 -0.68
CA ILE A 122 -21.29 3.95 -1.46
C ILE A 122 -21.59 2.80 -0.50
N VAL A 123 -22.82 2.32 -0.51
CA VAL A 123 -23.34 1.24 0.36
C VAL A 123 -23.33 -0.15 -0.31
N SER A 124 -22.80 -0.28 -1.51
CA SER A 124 -22.73 -1.58 -2.20
C SER A 124 -21.86 -2.57 -1.45
N SER A 125 -22.36 -3.76 -1.18
CA SER A 125 -21.63 -4.88 -0.57
C SER A 125 -20.56 -5.46 -1.50
N THR A 126 -20.74 -5.31 -2.82
CA THR A 126 -19.74 -5.76 -3.80
C THR A 126 -18.61 -4.75 -3.90
N THR A 127 -17.44 -5.16 -3.47
CA THR A 127 -16.22 -4.34 -3.59
C THR A 127 -15.64 -4.52 -5.00
N GLU A 128 -15.39 -3.42 -5.67
CA GLU A 128 -14.66 -3.42 -6.93
C GLU A 128 -13.20 -3.86 -6.71
N ALA A 129 -12.55 -4.39 -7.76
CA ALA A 129 -11.10 -4.59 -7.74
C ALA A 129 -10.40 -3.25 -7.49
N LEU A 130 -9.32 -3.25 -6.71
CA LEU A 130 -8.59 -2.06 -6.27
C LEU A 130 -8.24 -1.16 -7.46
N ARG A 131 -7.65 -1.71 -8.50
CA ARG A 131 -7.30 -0.99 -9.73
C ARG A 131 -8.51 -0.29 -10.35
N LYS A 132 -9.63 -0.99 -10.53
CA LYS A 132 -10.84 -0.44 -11.14
C LYS A 132 -11.42 0.74 -10.35
N PHE A 133 -11.32 0.68 -9.04
CA PHE A 133 -11.76 1.78 -8.19
C PHE A 133 -10.98 3.07 -8.47
N TYR A 134 -9.65 2.99 -8.51
CA TYR A 134 -8.79 4.15 -8.74
C TYR A 134 -8.71 4.60 -10.20
N GLU A 135 -9.00 3.73 -11.16
CA GLU A 135 -9.07 4.07 -12.60
C GLU A 135 -10.22 5.01 -12.94
N LYS A 136 -11.23 5.10 -12.08
CA LYS A 136 -12.38 5.97 -12.31
C LYS A 136 -11.95 7.40 -12.60
N ASN A 137 -12.65 8.03 -13.57
CA ASN A 137 -12.37 9.40 -14.00
C ASN A 137 -10.87 9.61 -14.34
N SER A 138 -10.26 8.63 -15.00
CA SER A 138 -8.84 8.69 -15.38
C SER A 138 -7.91 8.94 -14.20
N TYR A 139 -8.08 8.19 -13.12
CA TYR A 139 -7.29 8.31 -11.89
C TYR A 139 -7.42 9.67 -11.17
N ALA A 140 -8.61 10.25 -11.17
CA ALA A 140 -8.83 11.57 -10.58
C ALA A 140 -8.38 11.65 -9.12
N LEU A 141 -8.61 10.59 -8.31
CA LEU A 141 -8.15 10.53 -6.91
C LEU A 141 -6.64 10.65 -6.78
N LEU A 142 -5.86 10.03 -7.68
CA LEU A 142 -4.41 10.05 -7.65
C LEU A 142 -3.80 11.35 -8.23
N LYS A 143 -4.64 12.23 -8.75
CA LYS A 143 -4.27 13.57 -9.23
C LYS A 143 -4.61 14.67 -8.22
N ASP A 144 -5.13 14.29 -7.05
CA ASP A 144 -5.31 15.19 -5.91
C ASP A 144 -4.11 15.07 -4.98
N THR A 145 -3.42 16.19 -4.73
CA THR A 145 -2.26 16.25 -3.82
C THR A 145 -2.60 15.84 -2.40
N ASN A 146 -3.85 16.06 -1.97
CA ASN A 146 -4.32 15.67 -0.64
C ASN A 146 -4.36 14.16 -0.46
N THR A 147 -4.61 13.40 -1.52
CA THR A 147 -4.67 11.93 -1.43
C THR A 147 -3.37 11.31 -0.93
N LEU A 148 -2.21 11.81 -1.39
CA LEU A 148 -0.93 11.31 -0.89
C LEU A 148 -0.74 11.64 0.59
N THR A 149 -1.09 12.85 1.01
CA THR A 149 -1.03 13.27 2.42
C THR A 149 -1.95 12.41 3.29
N GLU A 150 -3.18 12.17 2.84
CA GLU A 150 -4.15 11.32 3.56
C GLU A 150 -3.67 9.86 3.66
N LEU A 151 -3.01 9.32 2.63
CA LEU A 151 -2.39 7.98 2.66
C LEU A 151 -1.25 7.92 3.69
N ILE A 152 -0.40 8.94 3.76
CA ILE A 152 0.69 9.02 4.74
C ILE A 152 0.11 9.05 6.16
N VAL A 153 -0.85 9.92 6.43
CA VAL A 153 -1.50 10.03 7.74
C VAL A 153 -2.18 8.71 8.16
N LEU A 154 -2.79 8.01 7.21
CA LEU A 154 -3.39 6.71 7.48
C LEU A 154 -2.33 5.64 7.77
N ALA A 155 -1.20 5.65 7.08
CA ALA A 155 -0.10 4.73 7.33
C ALA A 155 0.55 4.98 8.70
N GLU A 156 0.80 6.23 9.07
CA GLU A 156 1.33 6.63 10.38
C GLU A 156 0.41 6.19 11.52
N PHE A 157 -0.91 6.37 11.37
CA PHE A 157 -1.88 5.84 12.34
C PHE A 157 -1.73 4.31 12.53
N TRP A 158 -1.54 3.57 11.45
CA TRP A 158 -1.36 2.12 11.53
C TRP A 158 0.03 1.72 12.08
N GLU A 159 1.04 2.57 11.93
CA GLU A 159 2.33 2.40 12.61
C GLU A 159 2.16 2.51 14.12
N ASP A 160 1.44 3.53 14.60
CA ASP A 160 1.14 3.72 16.03
C ASP A 160 0.36 2.51 16.60
N VAL A 161 -0.62 2.00 15.84
CA VAL A 161 -1.36 0.78 16.22
C VAL A 161 -0.44 -0.44 16.27
N SER A 162 0.44 -0.61 15.28
CA SER A 162 1.38 -1.73 15.21
C SER A 162 2.40 -1.71 16.35
N ASN A 163 2.88 -0.53 16.70
CA ASN A 163 3.84 -0.30 17.79
C ASN A 163 3.18 -0.32 19.18
N GLN A 164 1.85 -0.42 19.25
CA GLN A 164 1.07 -0.33 20.49
C GLN A 164 1.41 0.96 21.29
N ASP A 165 1.47 2.08 20.60
CA ASP A 165 1.94 3.34 21.14
C ASP A 165 1.05 3.79 22.33
N THR A 166 1.66 3.83 23.51
CA THR A 166 0.98 4.17 24.78
C THR A 166 0.85 5.68 24.99
N GLU A 167 1.57 6.50 24.23
CA GLU A 167 1.40 7.95 24.23
C GLU A 167 0.18 8.33 23.38
N ARG A 168 -0.08 7.54 22.34
CA ARG A 168 -1.16 7.75 21.38
C ARG A 168 -2.48 7.12 21.83
N PHE A 169 -2.44 5.94 22.44
CA PHE A 169 -3.60 5.15 22.78
C PHE A 169 -3.63 4.78 24.26
N SER A 170 -4.80 4.92 24.88
CA SER A 170 -5.01 4.42 26.24
C SER A 170 -4.93 2.88 26.30
N ASN A 171 -4.59 2.35 27.47
CA ASN A 171 -4.53 0.91 27.72
C ASN A 171 -5.83 0.19 27.35
N ARG A 172 -6.99 0.82 27.52
CA ARG A 172 -8.29 0.23 27.19
C ARG A 172 -8.47 0.11 25.67
N VAL A 173 -7.98 1.08 24.89
CA VAL A 173 -7.97 1.04 23.41
C VAL A 173 -7.03 -0.05 22.93
N LEU A 174 -5.80 -0.11 23.46
CA LEU A 174 -4.81 -1.14 23.09
C LEU A 174 -5.31 -2.56 23.39
N LYS A 175 -6.01 -2.77 24.51
CA LYS A 175 -6.66 -4.05 24.81
C LYS A 175 -7.73 -4.43 23.79
N ARG A 176 -8.46 -3.47 23.18
CA ARG A 176 -9.42 -3.75 22.11
C ARG A 176 -8.72 -4.15 20.82
N PHE A 177 -7.66 -3.47 20.44
CA PHE A 177 -6.83 -3.88 19.31
C PHE A 177 -6.26 -5.29 19.50
N PHE A 178 -5.75 -5.60 20.69
CA PHE A 178 -5.30 -6.95 21.01
C PHE A 178 -6.39 -8.00 20.76
N VAL A 179 -7.61 -7.78 21.25
CA VAL A 179 -8.73 -8.71 21.02
C VAL A 179 -9.11 -8.81 19.53
N LEU A 180 -9.12 -7.67 18.80
CA LEU A 180 -9.45 -7.63 17.38
C LEU A 180 -8.41 -8.36 16.50
N ASN A 181 -7.15 -8.39 16.90
CA ASN A 181 -6.10 -9.13 16.17
C ASN A 181 -6.36 -10.65 16.12
N TYR A 182 -7.17 -11.19 17.02
CA TYR A 182 -7.61 -12.59 17.00
C TYR A 182 -8.93 -12.80 16.23
N ALA A 183 -9.49 -11.76 15.62
CA ALA A 183 -10.70 -11.90 14.83
C ALA A 183 -10.48 -12.83 13.62
N PRO A 184 -11.50 -13.58 13.17
CA PRO A 184 -11.38 -14.56 12.10
C PRO A 184 -10.90 -13.99 10.76
N ASN A 185 -11.03 -12.68 10.58
CA ASN A 185 -10.53 -11.98 9.40
C ASN A 185 -10.13 -10.53 9.76
N GLY A 186 -9.35 -9.90 8.86
CA GLY A 186 -8.86 -8.53 9.05
C GLY A 186 -9.86 -7.41 8.70
N MET A 187 -11.13 -7.71 8.47
CA MET A 187 -12.13 -6.72 8.01
C MET A 187 -12.31 -5.55 8.98
N TRP A 188 -12.09 -5.76 10.28
CA TRP A 188 -12.14 -4.73 11.29
C TRP A 188 -11.18 -3.56 11.00
N THR A 189 -10.07 -3.82 10.33
CA THR A 189 -9.08 -2.80 9.99
C THR A 189 -9.63 -1.75 9.04
N TYR A 190 -10.54 -2.14 8.14
CA TYR A 190 -11.19 -1.20 7.23
C TYR A 190 -12.17 -0.29 7.98
N PHE A 191 -12.95 -0.82 8.91
CA PHE A 191 -13.84 -0.02 9.75
C PHE A 191 -13.06 0.98 10.61
N VAL A 192 -11.96 0.55 11.20
CA VAL A 192 -11.08 1.41 12.01
C VAL A 192 -10.44 2.49 11.14
N SER A 193 -9.98 2.16 9.93
CA SER A 193 -9.41 3.13 8.98
C SER A 193 -10.44 4.21 8.61
N VAL A 194 -11.67 3.81 8.32
CA VAL A 194 -12.77 4.75 8.02
C VAL A 194 -13.05 5.65 9.23
N TYR A 195 -13.17 5.06 10.42
CA TYR A 195 -13.43 5.82 11.65
C TYR A 195 -12.33 6.85 11.91
N PHE A 196 -11.06 6.43 11.83
CA PHE A 196 -9.92 7.31 12.02
C PHE A 196 -9.97 8.49 11.05
N MET A 197 -10.05 8.22 9.76
CA MET A 197 -10.03 9.27 8.73
C MET A 197 -11.20 10.25 8.82
N GLN A 198 -12.33 9.84 9.40
CA GLN A 198 -13.51 10.70 9.58
C GLN A 198 -13.52 11.49 10.90
N ASN A 199 -12.84 11.01 11.93
CA ASN A 199 -12.96 11.55 13.29
C ASN A 199 -11.66 12.10 13.86
N LYS A 200 -10.52 11.94 13.17
CA LYS A 200 -9.26 12.56 13.57
C LYS A 200 -9.37 14.08 13.54
N ASP A 201 -8.71 14.74 14.46
CA ASP A 201 -8.50 16.18 14.43
C ASP A 201 -7.38 16.60 13.45
N ASP A 202 -7.03 17.88 13.44
CA ASP A 202 -5.97 18.41 12.57
C ASP A 202 -4.57 17.89 12.92
N GLU A 203 -4.36 17.45 14.18
CA GLU A 203 -3.12 16.83 14.64
C GLU A 203 -3.12 15.31 14.42
N GLY A 204 -4.21 14.77 13.85
CA GLY A 204 -4.39 13.35 13.60
C GLY A 204 -4.75 12.54 14.85
N LEU A 205 -5.20 13.19 15.93
CA LEU A 205 -5.60 12.54 17.17
C LEU A 205 -7.08 12.16 17.18
N LEU A 206 -7.43 11.17 17.97
CA LEU A 206 -8.80 10.73 18.19
C LEU A 206 -9.23 11.02 19.65
N ASP A 207 -10.50 11.36 19.83
CA ASP A 207 -11.12 11.36 21.16
C ASP A 207 -11.14 9.92 21.72
N ASP A 208 -10.42 9.69 22.81
CA ASP A 208 -10.21 8.35 23.37
C ASP A 208 -11.52 7.67 23.78
N GLU A 209 -12.46 8.41 24.38
CA GLU A 209 -13.74 7.84 24.85
C GLU A 209 -14.62 7.40 23.68
N LYS A 210 -14.73 8.25 22.66
CA LYS A 210 -15.50 7.94 21.45
C LYS A 210 -14.88 6.80 20.69
N PHE A 211 -13.55 6.81 20.57
CA PHE A 211 -12.82 5.75 19.88
C PHE A 211 -12.92 4.41 20.61
N TYR A 212 -12.75 4.41 21.92
CA TYR A 212 -12.96 3.21 22.74
C TYR A 212 -14.38 2.65 22.58
N THR A 213 -15.40 3.52 22.64
CA THR A 213 -16.80 3.11 22.45
C THR A 213 -17.04 2.53 21.07
N PHE A 214 -16.44 3.10 20.03
CA PHE A 214 -16.49 2.56 18.66
C PHE A 214 -15.84 1.16 18.61
N LEU A 215 -14.62 1.02 19.12
CA LEU A 215 -13.91 -0.27 19.11
C LEU A 215 -14.67 -1.33 19.93
N GLN A 216 -15.34 -0.95 20.99
CA GLN A 216 -16.17 -1.86 21.80
C GLN A 216 -17.35 -2.41 20.97
N LYS A 217 -18.04 -1.54 20.22
CA LYS A 217 -19.15 -1.94 19.33
C LYS A 217 -18.66 -2.85 18.20
N ILE A 218 -17.55 -2.48 17.53
CA ILE A 218 -16.96 -3.29 16.45
C ILE A 218 -16.50 -4.65 16.99
N THR A 219 -15.85 -4.70 18.14
CA THR A 219 -15.44 -5.97 18.79
C THR A 219 -16.68 -6.85 19.04
N GLY A 220 -17.71 -6.29 19.65
CA GLY A 220 -18.96 -7.02 19.93
C GLY A 220 -19.61 -7.56 18.66
N PHE A 221 -19.73 -6.72 17.64
CA PHE A 221 -20.30 -7.11 16.33
C PHE A 221 -19.51 -8.26 15.67
N ILE A 222 -18.19 -8.12 15.54
CA ILE A 222 -17.34 -9.11 14.87
C ILE A 222 -17.37 -10.46 15.58
N TRP A 223 -17.24 -10.47 16.92
CA TRP A 223 -17.24 -11.71 17.67
C TRP A 223 -18.63 -12.37 17.74
N THR A 224 -19.70 -11.59 17.88
CA THR A 224 -21.06 -12.13 17.77
C THR A 224 -21.27 -12.78 16.40
N TYR A 225 -20.85 -12.11 15.34
CA TYR A 225 -20.99 -12.65 13.98
C TYR A 225 -20.13 -13.89 13.77
N ALA A 226 -18.90 -13.93 14.27
CA ALA A 226 -18.01 -15.08 14.17
C ALA A 226 -18.60 -16.33 14.86
N ILE A 227 -19.37 -16.15 15.94
CA ILE A 227 -20.00 -17.24 16.69
C ILE A 227 -21.30 -17.69 16.00
N THR A 228 -22.12 -16.75 15.54
CA THR A 228 -23.46 -17.05 15.00
C THR A 228 -23.46 -17.45 13.54
N ASN A 229 -22.51 -16.94 12.77
CA ASN A 229 -22.39 -17.22 11.33
C ASN A 229 -20.91 -17.30 10.90
N PRO A 230 -20.21 -18.41 11.17
CA PRO A 230 -18.78 -18.54 10.98
C PRO A 230 -18.29 -18.56 9.52
N GLY A 231 -19.07 -18.05 8.58
CA GLY A 231 -18.67 -17.94 7.18
C GLY A 231 -17.65 -16.83 6.95
N VAL A 232 -16.60 -17.12 6.15
CA VAL A 232 -15.51 -16.15 5.83
C VAL A 232 -16.04 -14.86 5.19
N ASN A 233 -17.18 -14.92 4.50
CA ASN A 233 -17.79 -13.78 3.81
C ASN A 233 -18.88 -13.06 4.62
N ALA A 234 -19.17 -13.54 5.80
CA ALA A 234 -20.29 -13.09 6.59
C ALA A 234 -20.21 -11.60 7.00
N LEU A 235 -19.01 -11.05 7.12
CA LEU A 235 -18.78 -9.63 7.43
C LEU A 235 -18.77 -8.70 6.21
N ARG A 236 -18.96 -9.25 5.00
CA ARG A 236 -19.01 -8.44 3.77
C ARG A 236 -20.42 -7.98 3.39
N THR A 237 -21.43 -8.56 3.96
CA THR A 237 -22.85 -8.20 3.80
C THR A 237 -23.30 -7.24 4.87
#